data_04c2dd3d0bf1ba08c6da6c834dca5fc5
#
_entry.id   04c2dd3d0bf1ba08c6da6c834dca5fc5
#
_cell.length_a   1.000
_cell.length_b   1.000
_cell.length_c   1.000
_cell.angle_alpha   90.00
_cell.angle_beta   90.00
_cell.angle_gamma   90.00
#
_symmetry.space_group_name_H-M   'P 1'
#
loop_
_entity.id
_entity.type
_entity.pdbx_description
1 polymer ?
#
loop_
_entity_poly.entity_id
_entity_poly.type
_entity_poly.pdbx_seq_one_letter_code
_entity_poly.pdbx_strand_id
1 'polypeptide(L)'
;MSTIASVRIRFLQTRIARFEDQQAYKELFVTLSPPLFRFISGIVKSKPVAEEMISDVFIKVWEKRKDLELVVNLNVYCFVIAKNLSLNFLEKQRRTTTLNIEDFSDSLSELYIDPEQLMITSEMADRINLAVDSLPGRCKMIFTLIKENDFKYKEVAEIMNISVKTVENQLAIALKKISTSINFDLSRTLRVTLVTGN
;
A
#
# COMPACT_ATOMS: atom_id res chain seq x y z
N MET A 1 -4.66 -10.24 5.91
CA MET A 1 -3.68 -11.15 6.59
C MET A 1 -4.41 -12.34 7.18
N SER A 2 -3.85 -13.56 7.03
CA SER A 2 -4.43 -14.74 7.67
C SER A 2 -4.40 -14.59 9.19
N THR A 3 -5.33 -15.24 9.89
CA THR A 3 -5.40 -15.27 11.36
C THR A 3 -4.06 -15.70 11.98
N ILE A 4 -3.32 -16.58 11.32
CA ILE A 4 -2.01 -17.08 11.75
C ILE A 4 -0.96 -15.96 11.74
N ALA A 5 -0.93 -15.10 10.71
CA ALA A 5 0.01 -13.99 10.62
C ALA A 5 -0.23 -12.94 11.72
N SER A 6 -1.49 -12.63 12.04
CA SER A 6 -1.80 -11.67 13.11
C SER A 6 -1.43 -12.20 14.51
N VAL A 7 -1.63 -13.48 14.76
CA VAL A 7 -1.18 -14.15 16.01
C VAL A 7 0.35 -14.13 16.12
N ARG A 8 1.08 -14.38 15.02
CA ARG A 8 2.55 -14.34 15.01
C ARG A 8 3.06 -12.94 15.31
N ILE A 9 2.51 -11.91 14.66
CA ILE A 9 2.90 -10.52 14.93
C ILE A 9 2.65 -10.15 16.41
N ARG A 10 1.53 -10.56 16.99
CA ARG A 10 1.23 -10.31 18.40
C ARG A 10 2.23 -10.99 19.33
N PHE A 11 2.63 -12.22 19.02
CA PHE A 11 3.67 -12.93 19.76
C PHE A 11 5.01 -12.17 19.70
N LEU A 12 5.45 -11.76 18.51
CA LEU A 12 6.69 -10.98 18.34
C LEU A 12 6.63 -9.65 19.09
N GLN A 13 5.51 -8.95 19.01
CA GLN A 13 5.26 -7.70 19.75
C GLN A 13 5.48 -7.87 21.26
N THR A 14 4.92 -8.93 21.85
CA THR A 14 5.09 -9.22 23.28
C THR A 14 6.54 -9.51 23.64
N ARG A 15 7.26 -10.29 22.80
CA ARG A 15 8.67 -10.60 22.99
C ARG A 15 9.54 -9.34 22.95
N ILE A 16 9.27 -8.45 21.99
CA ILE A 16 10.00 -7.18 21.86
C ILE A 16 9.74 -6.28 23.05
N ALA A 17 8.47 -6.12 23.45
CA ALA A 17 8.07 -5.21 24.52
C ALA A 17 8.61 -5.63 25.89
N ARG A 18 8.52 -6.93 26.23
CA ARG A 18 8.88 -7.44 27.56
C ARG A 18 10.32 -7.81 27.73
N PHE A 19 10.94 -8.33 26.67
CA PHE A 19 12.28 -8.94 26.76
C PHE A 19 13.31 -8.21 25.89
N GLU A 20 12.94 -7.14 25.22
CA GLU A 20 13.79 -6.43 24.24
C GLU A 20 14.45 -7.41 23.23
N ASP A 21 13.68 -8.43 22.83
CA ASP A 21 14.17 -9.56 22.04
C ASP A 21 14.53 -9.11 20.62
N GLN A 22 15.81 -9.02 20.34
CA GLN A 22 16.34 -8.59 19.04
C GLN A 22 16.02 -9.60 17.93
N GLN A 23 15.93 -10.90 18.23
CA GLN A 23 15.58 -11.91 17.24
C GLN A 23 14.11 -11.78 16.83
N ALA A 24 13.20 -11.55 17.81
CA ALA A 24 11.82 -11.26 17.53
C ALA A 24 11.65 -9.97 16.72
N TYR A 25 12.47 -8.95 17.02
CA TYR A 25 12.48 -7.70 16.27
C TYR A 25 12.96 -7.89 14.82
N LYS A 26 14.03 -8.68 14.61
CA LYS A 26 14.51 -9.03 13.27
C LYS A 26 13.45 -9.78 12.47
N GLU A 27 12.75 -10.74 13.09
CA GLU A 27 11.66 -11.46 12.42
C GLU A 27 10.51 -10.52 12.06
N LEU A 28 10.13 -9.60 12.96
CA LEU A 28 9.13 -8.58 12.67
C LEU A 28 9.55 -7.71 11.47
N PHE A 29 10.80 -7.28 11.43
CA PHE A 29 11.37 -6.52 10.32
C PHE A 29 11.22 -7.27 9.00
N VAL A 30 11.69 -8.52 8.93
CA VAL A 30 11.62 -9.34 7.71
C VAL A 30 10.16 -9.55 7.27
N THR A 31 9.25 -9.72 8.23
CA THR A 31 7.83 -9.98 7.94
C THR A 31 7.11 -8.74 7.38
N LEU A 32 7.36 -7.56 7.95
CA LEU A 32 6.61 -6.35 7.61
C LEU A 32 7.30 -5.45 6.58
N SER A 33 8.62 -5.60 6.34
CA SER A 33 9.33 -4.75 5.37
C SER A 33 8.78 -4.87 3.94
N PRO A 34 8.49 -6.07 3.37
CA PRO A 34 7.99 -6.14 2.01
C PRO A 34 6.64 -5.44 1.78
N PRO A 35 5.60 -5.65 2.62
CA PRO A 35 4.33 -4.93 2.45
C PRO A 35 4.47 -3.43 2.72
N LEU A 36 5.27 -3.00 3.69
CA LEU A 36 5.56 -1.59 3.95
C LEU A 36 6.29 -0.94 2.78
N PHE A 37 7.27 -1.64 2.18
CA PHE A 37 7.99 -1.16 1.01
C PHE A 37 7.05 -0.87 -0.15
N ARG A 38 6.17 -1.81 -0.51
CA ARG A 38 5.18 -1.61 -1.58
C ARG A 38 4.28 -0.41 -1.28
N PHE A 39 3.78 -0.32 -0.05
CA PHE A 39 2.91 0.78 0.36
C PHE A 39 3.61 2.15 0.28
N ILE A 40 4.82 2.27 0.86
CA ILE A 40 5.60 3.51 0.86
C ILE A 40 6.00 3.88 -0.58
N SER A 41 6.53 2.94 -1.36
CA SER A 41 6.93 3.17 -2.76
C SER A 41 5.77 3.68 -3.62
N GLY A 42 4.56 3.17 -3.39
CA GLY A 42 3.34 3.65 -4.05
C GLY A 42 3.00 5.11 -3.72
N ILE A 43 3.50 5.65 -2.60
CA ILE A 43 3.26 7.04 -2.18
C ILE A 43 4.40 7.95 -2.64
N VAL A 44 5.67 7.59 -2.32
CA VAL A 44 6.83 8.47 -2.53
C VAL A 44 7.47 8.34 -3.91
N LYS A 45 7.14 7.28 -4.65
CA LYS A 45 7.62 7.01 -6.02
C LYS A 45 9.15 6.98 -6.18
N SER A 46 9.86 6.61 -5.11
CA SER A 46 11.31 6.50 -5.08
C SER A 46 11.71 5.30 -4.22
N LYS A 47 12.33 4.30 -4.86
CA LYS A 47 12.81 3.09 -4.16
C LYS A 47 13.81 3.42 -3.05
N PRO A 48 14.86 4.23 -3.28
CA PRO A 48 15.81 4.58 -2.22
C PRO A 48 15.15 5.27 -1.02
N VAL A 49 14.24 6.20 -1.28
CA VAL A 49 13.49 6.90 -0.21
C VAL A 49 12.58 5.94 0.54
N ALA A 50 11.96 4.97 -0.15
CA ALA A 50 11.12 3.97 0.50
C ALA A 50 11.94 3.05 1.42
N GLU A 51 13.15 2.65 1.03
CA GLU A 51 14.07 1.85 1.85
C GLU A 51 14.52 2.60 3.11
N GLU A 52 14.84 3.88 2.99
CA GLU A 52 15.16 4.75 4.12
C GLU A 52 13.97 4.86 5.08
N MET A 53 12.77 5.08 4.56
CA MET A 53 11.56 5.19 5.38
C MET A 53 11.19 3.89 6.10
N ILE A 54 11.47 2.71 5.52
CA ILE A 54 11.30 1.45 6.24
C ILE A 54 12.20 1.44 7.49
N SER A 55 13.47 1.82 7.33
CA SER A 55 14.40 1.92 8.44
C SER A 55 13.86 2.86 9.52
N ASP A 56 13.35 4.02 9.14
CA ASP A 56 12.73 4.99 10.06
C ASP A 56 11.49 4.44 10.78
N VAL A 57 10.62 3.67 10.07
CA VAL A 57 9.48 3.00 10.71
C VAL A 57 9.96 2.08 11.82
N PHE A 58 10.96 1.24 11.54
CA PHE A 58 11.45 0.27 12.51
C PHE A 58 12.25 0.92 13.63
N ILE A 59 13.01 2.00 13.37
CA ILE A 59 13.64 2.80 14.45
C ILE A 59 12.56 3.29 15.41
N LYS A 60 11.46 3.88 14.92
CA LYS A 60 10.34 4.33 15.76
C LYS A 60 9.68 3.21 16.56
N VAL A 61 9.53 2.03 15.94
CA VAL A 61 9.02 0.83 16.63
C VAL A 61 9.96 0.42 17.77
N TRP A 62 11.26 0.42 17.54
CA TRP A 62 12.25 0.06 18.56
C TRP A 62 12.34 1.10 19.70
N GLU A 63 12.31 2.38 19.36
CA GLU A 63 12.28 3.47 20.36
C GLU A 63 11.08 3.36 21.30
N LYS A 64 9.93 2.95 20.75
CA LYS A 64 8.67 2.77 21.49
C LYS A 64 8.44 1.34 22.00
N ARG A 65 9.46 0.46 21.97
CA ARG A 65 9.30 -0.96 22.27
C ARG A 65 8.64 -1.27 23.62
N LYS A 66 8.91 -0.44 24.64
CA LYS A 66 8.32 -0.60 25.99
C LYS A 66 6.80 -0.35 25.99
N ASP A 67 6.33 0.53 25.13
CA ASP A 67 4.93 0.91 25.02
C ASP A 67 4.17 0.02 24.02
N LEU A 68 4.86 -0.89 23.31
CA LEU A 68 4.22 -1.74 22.28
C LEU A 68 3.12 -2.63 22.85
N GLU A 69 3.16 -3.00 24.13
CA GLU A 69 2.08 -3.78 24.74
C GLU A 69 0.74 -3.05 24.73
N LEU A 70 0.74 -1.73 24.74
CA LEU A 70 -0.45 -0.88 24.66
C LEU A 70 -1.00 -0.79 23.22
N VAL A 71 -0.20 -1.15 22.23
CA VAL A 71 -0.60 -1.12 20.83
C VAL A 71 -1.49 -2.32 20.52
N VAL A 72 -2.75 -2.06 20.19
CA VAL A 72 -3.74 -3.10 19.90
C VAL A 72 -3.37 -3.90 18.66
N ASN A 73 -2.94 -3.24 17.60
CA ASN A 73 -2.55 -3.86 16.33
C ASN A 73 -1.24 -3.24 15.81
N LEU A 74 -0.12 -3.96 16.03
CA LEU A 74 1.22 -3.49 15.64
C LEU A 74 1.35 -3.31 14.12
N ASN A 75 0.67 -4.13 13.32
CA ASN A 75 0.69 -3.98 11.86
C ASN A 75 0.05 -2.64 11.44
N VAL A 76 -1.15 -2.32 11.94
CA VAL A 76 -1.80 -1.02 11.72
C VAL A 76 -0.90 0.13 12.18
N TYR A 77 -0.29 0.01 13.34
CA TYR A 77 0.63 1.02 13.89
C TYR A 77 1.81 1.30 12.96
N CYS A 78 2.46 0.25 12.42
CA CYS A 78 3.54 0.42 11.45
C CYS A 78 3.08 1.13 10.17
N PHE A 79 1.90 0.79 9.64
CA PHE A 79 1.35 1.45 8.46
C PHE A 79 0.93 2.90 8.71
N VAL A 80 0.46 3.24 9.93
CA VAL A 80 0.22 4.65 10.33
C VAL A 80 1.52 5.45 10.30
N ILE A 81 2.61 4.90 10.88
CA ILE A 81 3.93 5.55 10.84
C ILE A 81 4.39 5.72 9.40
N ALA A 82 4.34 4.66 8.59
CA ALA A 82 4.77 4.66 7.19
C ALA A 82 4.01 5.72 6.37
N LYS A 83 2.68 5.78 6.50
CA LYS A 83 1.87 6.81 5.84
C LYS A 83 2.29 8.22 6.26
N ASN A 84 2.45 8.46 7.56
CA ASN A 84 2.80 9.79 8.06
C ASN A 84 4.17 10.23 7.57
N LEU A 85 5.19 9.35 7.59
CA LEU A 85 6.51 9.64 7.04
C LEU A 85 6.43 9.98 5.55
N SER A 86 5.71 9.16 4.78
CA SER A 86 5.56 9.36 3.34
C SER A 86 4.86 10.68 2.99
N LEU A 87 3.78 11.03 3.71
CA LEU A 87 3.06 12.29 3.47
C LEU A 87 3.90 13.51 3.88
N ASN A 88 4.61 13.43 5.01
CA ASN A 88 5.52 14.51 5.45
C ASN A 88 6.65 14.74 4.43
N PHE A 89 7.21 13.66 3.85
CA PHE A 89 8.21 13.76 2.80
C PHE A 89 7.66 14.48 1.57
N LEU A 90 6.49 14.09 1.08
CA LEU A 90 5.87 14.74 -0.07
C LEU A 90 5.56 16.21 0.20
N GLU A 91 5.09 16.54 1.41
CA GLU A 91 4.83 17.92 1.79
C GLU A 91 6.12 18.76 1.81
N LYS A 92 7.21 18.19 2.39
CA LYS A 92 8.52 18.84 2.40
C LYS A 92 9.06 19.02 0.97
N GLN A 93 8.97 18.00 0.13
CA GLN A 93 9.38 18.06 -1.27
C GLN A 93 8.62 19.17 -2.03
N ARG A 94 7.30 19.26 -1.86
CA ARG A 94 6.48 20.34 -2.46
C ARG A 94 6.89 21.73 -2.02
N ARG A 95 7.29 21.92 -0.78
CA ARG A 95 7.77 23.23 -0.26
C ARG A 95 9.14 23.59 -0.83
N THR A 96 9.98 22.60 -1.14
CA THR A 96 11.34 22.81 -1.66
C THR A 96 11.34 22.99 -3.18
N THR A 97 10.35 22.42 -3.87
CA THR A 97 10.20 22.49 -5.33
C THR A 97 9.27 23.66 -5.68
N THR A 98 9.79 24.87 -5.64
CA THR A 98 9.08 26.10 -6.09
C THR A 98 9.01 26.21 -7.63
N LEU A 99 9.42 25.20 -8.37
CA LEU A 99 9.41 25.15 -9.84
C LEU A 99 8.79 23.84 -10.34
N ASN A 100 7.74 23.98 -11.13
CA ASN A 100 7.06 22.96 -11.97
C ASN A 100 6.01 22.09 -11.30
N ILE A 101 4.76 22.57 -11.46
CA ILE A 101 3.49 21.90 -11.05
C ILE A 101 3.09 20.77 -12.03
N GLU A 102 3.82 20.52 -13.13
CA GLU A 102 3.35 19.66 -14.22
C GLU A 102 3.81 18.19 -14.19
N ASP A 103 4.74 17.77 -13.31
CA ASP A 103 5.33 16.42 -13.37
C ASP A 103 4.79 15.41 -12.35
N PHE A 104 3.51 15.52 -11.95
CA PHE A 104 2.92 14.57 -10.98
C PHE A 104 2.18 13.39 -11.62
N SER A 105 2.23 13.21 -12.95
CA SER A 105 1.47 12.15 -13.63
C SER A 105 2.27 10.89 -14.02
N ASP A 106 3.60 10.94 -14.09
CA ASP A 106 4.34 9.87 -14.76
C ASP A 106 5.44 9.24 -13.90
N SER A 107 5.13 8.38 -12.96
CA SER A 107 6.01 7.28 -12.50
C SER A 107 5.35 6.46 -11.40
N LEU A 108 4.31 5.74 -11.71
CA LEU A 108 3.81 4.65 -10.88
C LEU A 108 4.31 3.34 -11.48
N SER A 109 5.54 2.95 -11.16
CA SER A 109 6.04 1.64 -11.55
C SER A 109 5.62 0.60 -10.52
N GLU A 110 4.97 -0.43 -11.04
CA GLU A 110 4.87 -1.78 -10.53
C GLU A 110 4.17 -1.97 -9.17
N LEU A 111 2.85 -1.80 -9.18
CA LEU A 111 1.99 -2.64 -8.36
C LEU A 111 1.95 -4.01 -9.03
N TYR A 112 2.67 -4.98 -8.47
CA TYR A 112 2.68 -6.34 -8.97
C TYR A 112 1.47 -7.08 -8.38
N ILE A 113 0.42 -7.26 -9.18
CA ILE A 113 -0.63 -8.24 -8.88
C ILE A 113 -0.07 -9.59 -9.32
N ASP A 114 0.07 -10.51 -8.37
CA ASP A 114 0.55 -11.86 -8.62
C ASP A 114 -0.47 -12.60 -9.54
N PRO A 115 -0.09 -12.98 -10.77
CA PRO A 115 -1.00 -13.65 -11.72
C PRO A 115 -1.44 -15.03 -11.25
N GLU A 116 -0.69 -15.69 -10.36
CA GLU A 116 -0.99 -17.03 -9.87
C GLU A 116 -2.22 -17.10 -8.96
N GLN A 117 -2.58 -15.97 -8.31
CA GLN A 117 -3.76 -15.92 -7.42
C GLN A 117 -5.09 -15.72 -8.14
N LEU A 118 -5.05 -15.31 -9.39
CA LEU A 118 -6.23 -15.15 -10.23
C LEU A 118 -5.87 -15.81 -11.55
N MET A 119 -6.64 -16.74 -12.08
CA MET A 119 -6.45 -17.34 -13.43
C MET A 119 -6.53 -16.25 -14.54
N ILE A 120 -5.66 -15.24 -14.47
CA ILE A 120 -5.63 -14.07 -15.34
C ILE A 120 -4.40 -14.18 -16.23
N THR A 121 -4.55 -13.90 -17.52
CA THR A 121 -3.41 -13.76 -18.42
C THR A 121 -2.51 -12.59 -17.98
N SER A 122 -1.20 -12.68 -18.24
CA SER A 122 -0.26 -11.58 -17.93
C SER A 122 -0.76 -10.23 -18.48
N GLU A 123 -1.33 -10.22 -19.68
CA GLU A 123 -1.90 -9.03 -20.29
C GLU A 123 -3.06 -8.42 -19.48
N MET A 124 -3.92 -9.24 -18.89
CA MET A 124 -5.00 -8.74 -18.03
C MET A 124 -4.45 -8.18 -16.72
N ALA A 125 -3.42 -8.80 -16.12
CA ALA A 125 -2.75 -8.31 -14.93
C ALA A 125 -2.13 -6.93 -15.20
N ASP A 126 -1.44 -6.74 -16.32
CA ASP A 126 -0.87 -5.46 -16.73
C ASP A 126 -1.95 -4.38 -16.89
N ARG A 127 -3.09 -4.71 -17.50
CA ARG A 127 -4.23 -3.78 -17.64
C ARG A 127 -4.82 -3.39 -16.28
N ILE A 128 -4.96 -4.34 -15.37
CA ILE A 128 -5.43 -4.05 -14.00
C ILE A 128 -4.43 -3.14 -13.30
N ASN A 129 -3.14 -3.41 -13.41
CA ASN A 129 -2.08 -2.59 -12.82
C ASN A 129 -2.13 -1.15 -13.36
N LEU A 130 -2.23 -0.96 -14.65
CA LEU A 130 -2.39 0.36 -15.28
C LEU A 130 -3.65 1.09 -14.78
N ALA A 131 -4.77 0.38 -14.66
CA ALA A 131 -6.01 0.95 -14.15
C ALA A 131 -5.88 1.37 -12.67
N VAL A 132 -5.22 0.56 -11.83
CA VAL A 132 -4.92 0.89 -10.43
C VAL A 132 -3.97 2.08 -10.36
N ASP A 133 -2.97 2.15 -11.25
CA ASP A 133 -2.03 3.26 -11.31
C ASP A 133 -2.70 4.60 -11.66
N SER A 134 -3.75 4.57 -12.45
CA SER A 134 -4.54 5.74 -12.81
C SER A 134 -5.47 6.26 -11.70
N LEU A 135 -5.58 5.54 -10.56
CA LEU A 135 -6.41 5.97 -9.46
C LEU A 135 -5.86 7.23 -8.78
N PRO A 136 -6.74 8.15 -8.31
CA PRO A 136 -6.32 9.23 -7.44
C PRO A 136 -5.59 8.68 -6.21
N GLY A 137 -4.51 9.33 -5.77
CA GLY A 137 -3.60 8.81 -4.75
C GLY A 137 -4.30 8.30 -3.48
N ARG A 138 -5.34 8.98 -3.00
CA ARG A 138 -6.12 8.53 -1.83
C ARG A 138 -6.91 7.25 -2.10
N CYS A 139 -7.57 7.14 -3.27
CA CYS A 139 -8.27 5.92 -3.67
C CYS A 139 -7.30 4.75 -3.81
N LYS A 140 -6.13 5.00 -4.41
CA LYS A 140 -5.09 4.00 -4.60
C LYS A 140 -4.57 3.47 -3.26
N MET A 141 -4.20 4.35 -2.32
CA MET A 141 -3.77 3.93 -0.98
C MET A 141 -4.81 3.04 -0.28
N ILE A 142 -6.09 3.42 -0.32
CA ILE A 142 -7.17 2.63 0.29
C ILE A 142 -7.32 1.27 -0.41
N PHE A 143 -7.28 1.26 -1.75
CA PHE A 143 -7.35 0.03 -2.54
C PHE A 143 -6.20 -0.92 -2.19
N THR A 144 -4.96 -0.43 -2.17
CA THR A 144 -3.76 -1.19 -1.82
C THR A 144 -3.84 -1.76 -0.39
N LEU A 145 -4.25 -0.97 0.59
CA LEU A 145 -4.41 -1.43 1.97
C LEU A 145 -5.41 -2.59 2.09
N ILE A 146 -6.53 -2.53 1.35
CA ILE A 146 -7.57 -3.54 1.41
C ILE A 146 -7.19 -4.79 0.59
N LYS A 147 -6.72 -4.60 -0.66
CA LYS A 147 -6.57 -5.69 -1.63
C LYS A 147 -5.21 -6.38 -1.59
N GLU A 148 -4.14 -5.65 -1.27
CA GLU A 148 -2.80 -6.20 -1.22
C GLU A 148 -2.34 -6.53 0.21
N ASN A 149 -2.86 -5.80 1.20
CA ASN A 149 -2.45 -5.97 2.59
C ASN A 149 -3.53 -6.59 3.48
N ASP A 150 -4.70 -6.95 2.93
CA ASP A 150 -5.83 -7.60 3.61
C ASP A 150 -6.33 -6.87 4.88
N PHE A 151 -6.17 -5.55 4.95
CA PHE A 151 -6.69 -4.78 6.06
C PHE A 151 -8.21 -4.70 6.01
N LYS A 152 -8.84 -4.80 7.18
CA LYS A 152 -10.29 -4.58 7.35
C LYS A 152 -10.59 -3.08 7.22
N TYR A 153 -11.80 -2.74 6.81
CA TYR A 153 -12.22 -1.34 6.63
C TYR A 153 -11.99 -0.46 7.86
N LYS A 154 -12.18 -1.01 9.09
CA LYS A 154 -11.89 -0.30 10.34
C LYS A 154 -10.40 0.01 10.49
N GLU A 155 -9.53 -0.94 10.14
CA GLU A 155 -8.08 -0.77 10.20
C GLU A 155 -7.60 0.24 9.16
N VAL A 156 -8.15 0.19 7.94
CA VAL A 156 -7.87 1.21 6.90
C VAL A 156 -8.36 2.59 7.33
N ALA A 157 -9.52 2.68 7.97
CA ALA A 157 -10.03 3.93 8.52
C ALA A 157 -9.07 4.53 9.57
N GLU A 158 -8.51 3.68 10.44
CA GLU A 158 -7.49 4.05 11.42
C GLU A 158 -6.19 4.50 10.73
N ILE A 159 -5.63 3.69 9.81
CA ILE A 159 -4.40 4.03 9.06
C ILE A 159 -4.56 5.38 8.35
N MET A 160 -5.69 5.58 7.66
CA MET A 160 -5.93 6.77 6.85
C MET A 160 -6.46 7.97 7.64
N ASN A 161 -6.81 7.78 8.91
CA ASN A 161 -7.47 8.78 9.77
C ASN A 161 -8.75 9.36 9.13
N ILE A 162 -9.68 8.46 8.77
CA ILE A 162 -10.96 8.79 8.12
C ILE A 162 -12.07 7.88 8.66
N SER A 163 -13.34 8.19 8.34
CA SER A 163 -14.45 7.31 8.69
C SER A 163 -14.47 6.03 7.86
N VAL A 164 -15.01 4.93 8.42
CA VAL A 164 -15.24 3.67 7.69
C VAL A 164 -16.10 3.92 6.46
N LYS A 165 -17.11 4.79 6.56
CA LYS A 165 -17.97 5.18 5.43
C LYS A 165 -17.18 5.84 4.31
N THR A 166 -16.18 6.64 4.65
CA THR A 166 -15.27 7.23 3.65
C THR A 166 -14.43 6.15 2.96
N VAL A 167 -13.93 5.14 3.71
CA VAL A 167 -13.21 4.00 3.13
C VAL A 167 -14.07 3.26 2.12
N GLU A 168 -15.32 2.92 2.47
CA GLU A 168 -16.28 2.24 1.59
C GLU A 168 -16.51 3.04 0.30
N ASN A 169 -16.77 4.34 0.42
CA ASN A 169 -17.02 5.21 -0.73
C ASN A 169 -15.79 5.30 -1.64
N GLN A 170 -14.59 5.46 -1.09
CA GLN A 170 -13.35 5.54 -1.87
C GLN A 170 -13.03 4.22 -2.56
N LEU A 171 -13.27 3.08 -1.89
CA LEU A 171 -13.12 1.76 -2.51
C LEU A 171 -14.11 1.56 -3.66
N ALA A 172 -15.38 1.96 -3.49
CA ALA A 172 -16.37 1.87 -4.56
C ALA A 172 -15.98 2.71 -5.79
N ILE A 173 -15.43 3.92 -5.58
CA ILE A 173 -14.89 4.77 -6.65
C ILE A 173 -13.71 4.08 -7.34
N ALA A 174 -12.78 3.50 -6.59
CA ALA A 174 -11.63 2.77 -7.13
C ALA A 174 -12.09 1.60 -8.01
N LEU A 175 -12.96 0.73 -7.47
CA LEU A 175 -13.46 -0.42 -8.20
C LEU A 175 -14.21 -0.04 -9.47
N LYS A 176 -15.05 1.02 -9.43
CA LYS A 176 -15.75 1.53 -10.60
C LYS A 176 -14.78 2.01 -11.69
N LYS A 177 -13.74 2.77 -11.32
CA LYS A 177 -12.73 3.25 -12.27
C LYS A 177 -11.96 2.10 -12.90
N ILE A 178 -11.51 1.12 -12.10
CA ILE A 178 -10.80 -0.07 -12.59
C ILE A 178 -11.69 -0.85 -13.57
N SER A 179 -12.94 -1.15 -13.20
CA SER A 179 -13.89 -1.86 -14.06
C SER A 179 -14.14 -1.13 -15.38
N THR A 180 -14.30 0.19 -15.33
CA THR A 180 -14.52 1.01 -16.54
C THR A 180 -13.30 0.98 -17.47
N SER A 181 -12.09 1.08 -16.94
CA SER A 181 -10.84 1.00 -17.72
C SER A 181 -10.71 -0.35 -18.41
N ILE A 182 -10.93 -1.44 -17.68
CA ILE A 182 -10.82 -2.80 -18.24
C ILE A 182 -11.87 -3.03 -19.32
N ASN A 183 -13.13 -2.66 -19.09
CA ASN A 183 -14.21 -2.83 -20.06
C ASN A 183 -14.02 -1.96 -21.31
N PHE A 184 -13.49 -0.75 -21.17
CA PHE A 184 -13.18 0.12 -22.30
C PHE A 184 -12.10 -0.48 -23.19
N ASP A 185 -11.04 -1.02 -22.62
CA ASP A 185 -9.95 -1.64 -23.37
C ASP A 185 -10.38 -2.92 -24.08
N LEU A 186 -11.17 -3.77 -23.44
CA LEU A 186 -11.76 -4.96 -24.06
C LEU A 186 -12.63 -4.59 -25.26
N SER A 187 -13.47 -3.57 -25.14
CA SER A 187 -14.31 -3.09 -26.23
C SER A 187 -13.50 -2.52 -27.40
N ARG A 188 -12.40 -1.84 -27.12
CA ARG A 188 -11.47 -1.31 -28.13
C ARG A 188 -10.74 -2.42 -28.86
N THR A 189 -10.22 -3.43 -28.14
CA THR A 189 -9.52 -4.58 -28.70
C THR A 189 -10.45 -5.37 -29.65
N LEU A 190 -11.70 -5.64 -29.24
CA LEU A 190 -12.68 -6.32 -30.08
C LEU A 190 -13.00 -5.53 -31.35
N ARG A 191 -13.11 -4.20 -31.30
CA ARG A 191 -13.33 -3.37 -32.49
C ARG A 191 -12.16 -3.41 -33.47
N VAL A 192 -10.92 -3.38 -32.98
CA VAL A 192 -9.72 -3.45 -33.83
C VAL A 192 -9.66 -4.82 -34.52
N THR A 193 -9.92 -5.91 -33.81
CA THR A 193 -9.91 -7.27 -34.38
C THR A 193 -11.00 -7.47 -35.47
N LEU A 194 -12.16 -6.82 -35.31
CA LEU A 194 -13.24 -6.88 -36.30
C LEU A 194 -12.98 -6.01 -37.55
N VAL A 195 -12.14 -4.97 -37.43
CA VAL A 195 -11.80 -4.07 -38.56
C VAL A 195 -10.59 -4.59 -39.36
N THR A 196 -9.71 -5.39 -38.77
CA THR A 196 -8.51 -5.94 -39.44
C THR A 196 -8.72 -7.35 -39.98
N GLY A 197 -9.89 -7.92 -39.79
CA GLY A 197 -10.28 -9.27 -40.26
C GLY A 197 -11.07 -9.28 -41.58
N ASN A 198 -10.59 -8.50 -42.60
CA ASN A 198 -11.11 -8.56 -43.93
C ASN A 198 -9.96 -8.65 -44.93
#